data_8264f6fc35c03cd897f02141b402ae18
#
_entry.id   8264f6fc35c03cd897f02141b402ae18
#
_cell.length_a   1.000
_cell.length_b   1.000
_cell.length_c   1.000
_cell.angle_alpha   90.00
_cell.angle_beta   90.00
_cell.angle_gamma   90.00
#
_symmetry.space_group_name_H-M   'P 1'
#
loop_
_entity.id
_entity.type
_entity.pdbx_description
1 polymer ?
#
loop_
_entity_poly.entity_id
_entity_poly.type
_entity_poly.pdbx_seq_one_letter_code
_entity_poly.pdbx_strand_id
1 'polypeptide(L)'
;LIDGIFGTGLDAEVRGYYREVIDHLNTLQKPIVAIDIPSGLNANTGKPLGTAIRAYLTVTFGLPKVGHLISPGLDYVGKLKVIDIGIPKKLIDEEKIQTYLLEYEDIRKWLSIPRPPDTHKGDYGHLLVIAGSVGKTGAAAMVCEAALRMGAGLVTLAIPKSLNSIMEVKLTEVMTEPLPETPKQTLSLRAFNAILRLCENKRAVIIGPGVGTYKETQSLILK
;
A
#
# COMPACT_ATOMS: atom_id res chain seq x y z
N LEU A 1 15.34 -1.42 30.28
CA LEU A 1 14.78 -2.74 30.61
C LEU A 1 14.93 -3.66 29.40
N ILE A 2 14.97 -4.97 29.66
CA ILE A 2 14.99 -5.98 28.60
C ILE A 2 13.75 -6.87 28.78
N ASP A 3 12.96 -6.99 27.70
CA ASP A 3 11.77 -7.83 27.65
C ASP A 3 12.08 -9.13 26.87
N GLY A 4 11.82 -10.24 27.48
CA GLY A 4 11.93 -11.59 26.93
C GLY A 4 10.98 -12.56 27.61
N ILE A 5 9.82 -12.07 28.05
CA ILE A 5 8.82 -12.88 28.78
C ILE A 5 8.13 -13.89 27.84
N PHE A 6 7.67 -13.39 26.66
CA PHE A 6 7.02 -14.21 25.64
C PHE A 6 7.66 -13.96 24.28
N GLY A 7 7.75 -15.00 23.46
CA GLY A 7 8.23 -14.94 22.07
C GLY A 7 7.11 -15.09 21.05
N THR A 8 7.49 -15.47 19.83
CA THR A 8 6.60 -15.62 18.67
C THR A 8 5.56 -16.72 18.77
N GLY A 9 5.74 -17.66 19.68
CA GLY A 9 4.80 -18.78 19.92
C GLY A 9 3.57 -18.42 20.75
N LEU A 10 3.43 -17.16 21.17
CA LEU A 10 2.25 -16.75 21.95
C LEU A 10 1.01 -16.69 21.04
N ASP A 11 0.00 -17.49 21.35
CA ASP A 11 -1.27 -17.60 20.61
C ASP A 11 -2.51 -17.34 21.48
N ALA A 12 -2.34 -17.21 22.80
CA ALA A 12 -3.39 -17.00 23.75
C ALA A 12 -3.28 -15.64 24.44
N GLU A 13 -4.41 -15.15 24.96
CA GLU A 13 -4.46 -13.89 25.69
C GLU A 13 -3.60 -13.93 26.97
N VAL A 14 -2.77 -12.92 27.16
CA VAL A 14 -1.96 -12.73 28.38
C VAL A 14 -2.88 -12.37 29.54
N ARG A 15 -2.85 -13.17 30.61
CA ARG A 15 -3.71 -13.04 31.78
C ARG A 15 -2.92 -13.13 33.09
N GLY A 16 -3.59 -12.81 34.19
CA GLY A 16 -3.06 -12.96 35.54
C GLY A 16 -1.74 -12.22 35.76
N TYR A 17 -0.82 -12.84 36.45
CA TYR A 17 0.45 -12.24 36.89
C TYR A 17 1.27 -11.63 35.71
N TYR A 18 1.37 -12.31 34.59
CA TYR A 18 2.11 -11.77 33.44
C TYR A 18 1.48 -10.52 32.85
N ARG A 19 0.15 -10.43 32.86
CA ARG A 19 -0.55 -9.22 32.46
C ARG A 19 -0.21 -8.05 33.39
N GLU A 20 -0.28 -8.27 34.68
CA GLU A 20 0.06 -7.25 35.69
C GLU A 20 1.52 -6.77 35.53
N VAL A 21 2.46 -7.71 35.29
CA VAL A 21 3.87 -7.38 35.04
C VAL A 21 4.03 -6.51 33.78
N ILE A 22 3.43 -6.88 32.65
CA ILE A 22 3.52 -6.13 31.39
C ILE A 22 2.89 -4.74 31.56
N ASP A 23 1.71 -4.66 32.16
CA ASP A 23 1.02 -3.39 32.39
C ASP A 23 1.86 -2.49 33.32
N HIS A 24 2.45 -3.04 34.38
CA HIS A 24 3.35 -2.30 35.27
C HIS A 24 4.61 -1.81 34.53
N LEU A 25 5.28 -2.66 33.75
CA LEU A 25 6.47 -2.28 32.98
C LEU A 25 6.19 -1.11 32.02
N ASN A 26 5.03 -1.10 31.38
CA ASN A 26 4.61 -0.01 30.51
C ASN A 26 4.40 1.34 31.25
N THR A 27 4.15 1.32 32.56
CA THR A 27 4.01 2.55 33.37
C THR A 27 5.34 3.17 33.79
N LEU A 28 6.44 2.42 33.75
CA LEU A 28 7.74 2.84 34.30
C LEU A 28 8.44 3.94 33.49
N GLN A 29 7.94 4.29 32.31
CA GLN A 29 8.55 5.29 31.40
C GLN A 29 10.06 5.07 31.14
N LYS A 30 10.52 3.83 31.23
CA LYS A 30 11.89 3.42 30.93
C LYS A 30 11.96 2.83 29.52
N PRO A 31 13.05 3.07 28.77
CA PRO A 31 13.23 2.42 27.49
C PRO A 31 13.27 0.89 27.66
N ILE A 32 12.42 0.18 26.93
CA ILE A 32 12.35 -1.29 26.93
C ILE A 32 12.91 -1.79 25.59
N VAL A 33 13.84 -2.74 25.65
CA VAL A 33 14.35 -3.47 24.51
C VAL A 33 13.68 -4.84 24.49
N ALA A 34 12.86 -5.12 23.49
CA ALA A 34 12.22 -6.42 23.31
C ALA A 34 13.12 -7.37 22.53
N ILE A 35 13.23 -8.59 23.03
CA ILE A 35 13.94 -9.69 22.37
C ILE A 35 12.96 -10.38 21.43
N ASP A 36 13.27 -10.40 20.17
CA ASP A 36 12.53 -10.99 19.04
C ASP A 36 11.18 -10.31 18.78
N ILE A 37 10.28 -10.24 19.75
CA ILE A 37 8.97 -9.58 19.64
C ILE A 37 8.56 -9.02 21.00
N PRO A 38 7.89 -7.86 21.07
CA PRO A 38 7.34 -7.37 22.33
C PRO A 38 6.39 -8.38 22.95
N SER A 39 6.64 -8.75 24.21
CA SER A 39 5.81 -9.72 24.92
C SER A 39 4.35 -9.31 24.93
N GLY A 40 3.48 -10.25 24.54
CA GLY A 40 2.04 -10.01 24.41
C GLY A 40 1.60 -9.63 22.99
N LEU A 41 2.51 -9.37 22.06
CA LEU A 41 2.18 -9.06 20.68
C LEU A 41 2.13 -10.33 19.80
N ASN A 42 1.08 -10.50 19.01
CA ASN A 42 0.98 -11.62 18.08
C ASN A 42 1.86 -11.39 16.84
N ALA A 43 2.75 -12.32 16.55
CA ALA A 43 3.74 -12.21 15.48
C ALA A 43 3.15 -12.15 14.07
N ASN A 44 1.97 -12.73 13.85
CA ASN A 44 1.33 -12.80 12.53
C ASN A 44 0.38 -11.63 12.27
N THR A 45 -0.27 -11.13 13.30
CA THR A 45 -1.35 -10.13 13.16
C THR A 45 -1.00 -8.75 13.69
N GLY A 46 0.09 -8.62 14.47
CA GLY A 46 0.46 -7.37 15.15
C GLY A 46 -0.55 -6.93 16.22
N LYS A 47 -1.49 -7.76 16.59
CA LYS A 47 -2.47 -7.44 17.62
C LYS A 47 -1.94 -7.80 19.02
N PRO A 48 -2.14 -6.93 20.02
CA PRO A 48 -1.87 -7.31 21.41
C PRO A 48 -2.86 -8.38 21.83
N LEU A 49 -2.36 -9.41 22.48
CA LEU A 49 -3.15 -10.50 23.06
C LEU A 49 -3.51 -10.15 24.51
N GLY A 50 -4.48 -9.28 24.71
CA GLY A 50 -4.90 -8.73 26.00
C GLY A 50 -4.08 -7.52 26.41
N THR A 51 -2.76 -7.66 26.52
CA THR A 51 -1.79 -6.59 26.75
C THR A 51 -0.48 -6.90 26.01
N ALA A 52 0.36 -5.89 25.76
CA ALA A 52 1.68 -6.09 25.17
C ALA A 52 2.66 -5.00 25.65
N ILE A 53 3.93 -5.34 25.71
CA ILE A 53 5.02 -4.40 25.96
C ILE A 53 5.07 -3.35 24.84
N ARG A 54 5.25 -2.07 25.23
CA ARG A 54 5.58 -0.96 24.34
C ARG A 54 7.09 -0.77 24.30
N ALA A 55 7.73 -1.42 23.35
CA ALA A 55 9.17 -1.38 23.24
C ALA A 55 9.66 -0.04 22.65
N TYR A 56 10.82 0.43 23.09
CA TYR A 56 11.60 1.46 22.44
C TYR A 56 12.37 0.91 21.24
N LEU A 57 12.85 -0.33 21.37
CA LEU A 57 13.59 -1.06 20.35
C LEU A 57 13.20 -2.54 20.41
N THR A 58 12.92 -3.13 19.26
CA THR A 58 12.76 -4.58 19.13
C THR A 58 13.95 -5.11 18.32
N VAL A 59 14.65 -6.09 18.86
CA VAL A 59 15.75 -6.79 18.19
C VAL A 59 15.25 -8.18 17.80
N THR A 60 14.93 -8.35 16.52
CA THR A 60 14.39 -9.61 15.98
C THR A 60 15.47 -10.39 15.21
N PHE A 61 15.30 -11.69 15.10
CA PHE A 61 16.29 -12.61 14.55
C PHE A 61 15.88 -13.16 13.19
N GLY A 62 16.85 -13.26 12.29
CA GLY A 62 16.70 -13.79 10.94
C GLY A 62 15.84 -12.92 10.04
N LEU A 63 14.53 -12.99 10.19
CA LEU A 63 13.56 -12.24 9.39
C LEU A 63 12.61 -11.44 10.28
N PRO A 64 12.11 -10.27 9.81
CA PRO A 64 11.04 -9.57 10.51
C PRO A 64 9.75 -10.40 10.45
N LYS A 65 8.95 -10.34 11.50
CA LYS A 65 7.62 -10.95 11.54
C LYS A 65 6.59 -9.97 11.00
N VAL A 66 5.51 -10.49 10.39
CA VAL A 66 4.42 -9.66 9.84
C VAL A 66 3.90 -8.67 10.89
N GLY A 67 3.70 -9.18 12.12
CA GLY A 67 3.20 -8.38 13.23
C GLY A 67 4.09 -7.20 13.67
N HIS A 68 5.37 -7.17 13.27
CA HIS A 68 6.24 -6.01 13.51
C HIS A 68 5.93 -4.82 12.61
N LEU A 69 5.36 -5.07 11.41
CA LEU A 69 5.34 -4.14 10.29
C LEU A 69 3.92 -3.68 9.92
N ILE A 70 2.91 -4.23 10.57
CA ILE A 70 1.51 -3.87 10.34
C ILE A 70 0.88 -3.28 11.61
N SER A 71 -0.10 -2.40 11.44
CA SER A 71 -0.87 -1.86 12.57
C SER A 71 -1.79 -2.94 13.17
N PRO A 72 -1.95 -3.00 14.51
CA PRO A 72 -1.41 -2.05 15.50
C PRO A 72 0.01 -2.38 16.00
N GLY A 73 0.68 -3.43 15.50
CA GLY A 73 1.99 -3.86 15.97
C GLY A 73 3.07 -2.77 15.93
N LEU A 74 3.01 -1.89 14.92
CA LEU A 74 3.91 -0.74 14.79
C LEU A 74 3.94 0.15 16.05
N ASP A 75 2.83 0.23 16.80
CA ASP A 75 2.73 1.05 18.02
C ASP A 75 3.44 0.42 19.22
N TYR A 76 3.80 -0.87 19.13
CA TYR A 76 4.41 -1.64 20.21
C TYR A 76 5.89 -1.93 19.98
N VAL A 77 6.31 -2.03 18.71
CA VAL A 77 7.65 -2.51 18.32
C VAL A 77 8.74 -1.47 18.51
N GLY A 78 8.39 -0.18 18.46
CA GLY A 78 9.39 0.89 18.44
C GLY A 78 10.32 0.79 17.22
N LYS A 79 11.61 1.01 17.40
CA LYS A 79 12.60 0.81 16.34
C LYS A 79 12.81 -0.70 16.13
N LEU A 80 12.65 -1.18 14.91
CA LEU A 80 12.92 -2.58 14.58
C LEU A 80 14.37 -2.75 14.09
N LYS A 81 15.09 -3.70 14.68
CA LYS A 81 16.43 -4.12 14.23
C LYS A 81 16.41 -5.62 13.94
N VAL A 82 16.64 -5.98 12.70
CA VAL A 82 16.77 -7.39 12.29
C VAL A 82 18.25 -7.79 12.41
N ILE A 83 18.52 -8.89 13.10
CA ILE A 83 19.87 -9.44 13.27
C ILE A 83 19.97 -10.73 12.46
N ASP A 84 20.96 -10.79 11.60
CA ASP A 84 21.32 -12.01 10.91
C ASP A 84 21.92 -13.01 11.92
N ILE A 85 21.34 -14.20 11.98
CA ILE A 85 21.78 -15.30 12.84
C ILE A 85 22.36 -16.46 12.02
N GLY A 86 22.67 -16.21 10.75
CA GLY A 86 23.29 -17.20 9.87
C GLY A 86 22.33 -18.22 9.27
N ILE A 87 21.05 -17.90 9.10
CA ILE A 87 20.10 -18.76 8.39
C ILE A 87 20.51 -18.83 6.91
N PRO A 88 20.86 -20.02 6.37
CA PRO A 88 21.21 -20.14 4.96
C PRO A 88 20.06 -19.71 4.06
N LYS A 89 20.38 -18.86 3.07
CA LYS A 89 19.38 -18.35 2.11
C LYS A 89 18.58 -19.48 1.43
N LYS A 90 19.23 -20.59 1.15
CA LYS A 90 18.60 -21.79 0.57
C LYS A 90 17.39 -22.28 1.40
N LEU A 91 17.50 -22.29 2.73
CA LEU A 91 16.40 -22.69 3.61
C LEU A 91 15.25 -21.71 3.56
N ILE A 92 15.54 -20.40 3.50
CA ILE A 92 14.51 -19.35 3.36
C ILE A 92 13.75 -19.51 2.04
N ASP A 93 14.47 -19.79 0.95
CA ASP A 93 13.89 -19.99 -0.39
C ASP A 93 13.03 -21.28 -0.44
N GLU A 94 13.43 -22.34 0.26
CA GLU A 94 12.71 -23.62 0.36
C GLU A 94 11.38 -23.51 1.13
N GLU A 95 11.29 -22.59 2.10
CA GLU A 95 10.07 -22.35 2.90
C GLU A 95 8.93 -21.71 2.10
N LYS A 96 9.16 -21.29 0.85
CA LYS A 96 8.14 -20.71 -0.06
C LYS A 96 7.33 -19.59 0.58
N ILE A 97 8.00 -18.69 1.29
CA ILE A 97 7.37 -17.54 1.93
C ILE A 97 6.61 -16.71 0.88
N GLN A 98 5.34 -16.41 1.14
CA GLN A 98 4.46 -15.67 0.22
C GLN A 98 4.28 -14.20 0.61
N THR A 99 4.86 -13.76 1.74
CA THR A 99 4.75 -12.39 2.24
C THR A 99 6.12 -11.73 2.17
N TYR A 100 6.17 -10.59 1.50
CA TYR A 100 7.43 -9.87 1.26
C TYR A 100 7.34 -8.46 1.83
N LEU A 101 8.43 -8.00 2.42
CA LEU A 101 8.62 -6.60 2.77
C LEU A 101 9.20 -5.89 1.55
N LEU A 102 8.48 -4.85 1.09
CA LEU A 102 8.97 -3.99 0.02
C LEU A 102 9.96 -2.98 0.61
N GLU A 103 11.21 -3.04 0.17
CA GLU A 103 12.28 -2.17 0.63
C GLU A 103 12.69 -1.15 -0.45
N TYR A 104 13.44 -0.13 -0.05
CA TYR A 104 13.92 0.93 -0.96
C TYR A 104 14.70 0.37 -2.17
N GLU A 105 15.53 -0.65 -1.94
CA GLU A 105 16.34 -1.26 -2.99
C GLU A 105 15.49 -2.00 -4.05
N ASP A 106 14.34 -2.54 -3.67
CA ASP A 106 13.41 -3.18 -4.61
C ASP A 106 12.79 -2.12 -5.52
N ILE A 107 12.31 -1.03 -4.91
CA ILE A 107 11.75 0.11 -5.65
C ILE A 107 12.80 0.72 -6.57
N ARG A 108 14.02 0.91 -6.09
CA ARG A 108 15.11 1.47 -6.88
C ARG A 108 15.42 0.65 -8.13
N LYS A 109 15.44 -0.68 -8.01
CA LYS A 109 15.67 -1.58 -9.16
C LYS A 109 14.57 -1.42 -10.22
N TRP A 110 13.32 -1.24 -9.81
CA TRP A 110 12.19 -1.09 -10.73
C TRP A 110 12.14 0.30 -11.38
N LEU A 111 12.55 1.33 -10.67
CA LEU A 111 12.51 2.72 -11.15
C LEU A 111 13.76 3.17 -11.91
N SER A 112 14.87 2.47 -11.76
CA SER A 112 16.13 2.80 -12.43
C SER A 112 16.11 2.34 -13.90
N ILE A 113 15.16 2.85 -14.67
CA ILE A 113 15.10 2.61 -16.12
C ILE A 113 15.94 3.68 -16.80
N PRO A 114 17.06 3.33 -17.47
CA PRO A 114 17.84 4.27 -18.25
C PRO A 114 16.95 4.94 -19.32
N ARG A 115 17.12 6.24 -19.52
CA ARG A 115 16.45 6.99 -20.59
C ARG A 115 17.49 7.45 -21.60
N PRO A 116 17.78 6.66 -22.64
CA PRO A 116 18.68 7.04 -23.71
C PRO A 116 18.22 8.34 -24.39
N PRO A 117 19.15 9.17 -24.90
CA PRO A 117 18.80 10.47 -25.51
C PRO A 117 17.93 10.36 -26.77
N ASP A 118 17.93 9.24 -27.44
CA ASP A 118 17.22 8.95 -28.69
C ASP A 118 15.81 8.38 -28.47
N THR A 119 15.30 8.39 -27.23
CA THR A 119 13.96 7.90 -26.89
C THR A 119 12.92 9.02 -26.92
N HIS A 120 11.64 8.64 -27.13
CA HIS A 120 10.50 9.53 -27.12
C HIS A 120 9.44 9.09 -26.08
N LYS A 121 8.44 9.92 -25.84
CA LYS A 121 7.40 9.66 -24.83
C LYS A 121 6.66 8.32 -25.03
N GLY A 122 6.50 7.85 -26.26
CA GLY A 122 5.85 6.57 -26.55
C GLY A 122 6.58 5.35 -26.00
N ASP A 123 7.91 5.42 -25.87
CA ASP A 123 8.74 4.30 -25.41
C ASP A 123 8.53 4.00 -23.93
N TYR A 124 8.06 4.98 -23.17
CA TYR A 124 7.81 4.87 -21.73
C TYR A 124 6.36 4.50 -21.39
N GLY A 125 5.60 4.09 -22.41
CA GLY A 125 4.26 3.56 -22.27
C GLY A 125 3.16 4.62 -22.13
N HIS A 126 1.95 4.18 -22.42
CA HIS A 126 0.73 4.96 -22.30
C HIS A 126 -0.17 4.36 -21.22
N LEU A 127 -0.46 5.13 -20.19
CA LEU A 127 -1.32 4.74 -19.08
C LEU A 127 -2.73 5.29 -19.30
N LEU A 128 -3.74 4.46 -19.11
CA LEU A 128 -5.14 4.87 -19.02
C LEU A 128 -5.54 4.94 -17.54
N VAL A 129 -6.09 6.07 -17.13
CA VAL A 129 -6.65 6.27 -15.79
C VAL A 129 -8.16 6.46 -15.92
N ILE A 130 -8.95 5.57 -15.34
CA ILE A 130 -10.41 5.64 -15.28
C ILE A 130 -10.78 6.02 -13.85
N ALA A 131 -11.06 7.30 -13.62
CA ALA A 131 -11.11 7.84 -12.27
C ALA A 131 -12.04 9.05 -12.16
N GLY A 132 -12.34 9.42 -10.92
CA GLY A 132 -13.07 10.64 -10.60
C GLY A 132 -14.58 10.52 -10.70
N SER A 133 -15.23 11.36 -9.95
CA SER A 133 -16.66 11.65 -9.95
C SER A 133 -16.86 13.01 -9.31
N VAL A 134 -18.11 13.53 -9.27
CA VAL A 134 -18.41 14.77 -8.60
C VAL A 134 -17.88 14.79 -7.17
N GLY A 135 -17.19 15.85 -6.77
CA GLY A 135 -16.54 15.97 -5.46
C GLY A 135 -15.25 15.16 -5.28
N LYS A 136 -14.85 14.34 -6.27
CA LYS A 136 -13.66 13.46 -6.20
C LYS A 136 -12.70 13.60 -7.38
N THR A 137 -12.76 14.73 -8.10
CA THR A 137 -11.84 15.04 -9.20
C THR A 137 -10.38 15.15 -8.75
N GLY A 138 -10.16 15.52 -7.48
CA GLY A 138 -8.82 15.56 -6.89
C GLY A 138 -8.11 14.20 -6.90
N ALA A 139 -8.82 13.11 -6.65
CA ALA A 139 -8.26 11.76 -6.70
C ALA A 139 -7.76 11.41 -8.12
N ALA A 140 -8.56 11.73 -9.14
CA ALA A 140 -8.18 11.55 -10.54
C ALA A 140 -6.93 12.37 -10.91
N ALA A 141 -6.87 13.63 -10.48
CA ALA A 141 -5.71 14.48 -10.73
C ALA A 141 -4.43 13.92 -10.10
N MET A 142 -4.49 13.58 -8.81
CA MET A 142 -3.32 13.05 -8.09
C MET A 142 -2.76 11.76 -8.72
N VAL A 143 -3.62 10.86 -9.18
CA VAL A 143 -3.18 9.63 -9.87
C VAL A 143 -2.49 9.94 -11.18
N CYS A 144 -3.05 10.83 -11.99
CA CYS A 144 -2.48 11.22 -13.28
C CYS A 144 -1.11 11.92 -13.11
N GLU A 145 -1.02 12.86 -12.18
CA GLU A 145 0.24 13.55 -11.88
C GLU A 145 1.30 12.59 -11.32
N ALA A 146 0.91 11.67 -10.41
CA ALA A 146 1.81 10.66 -9.89
C ALA A 146 2.35 9.76 -11.01
N ALA A 147 1.48 9.34 -11.95
CA ALA A 147 1.90 8.53 -13.09
C ALA A 147 2.96 9.23 -13.97
N LEU A 148 2.77 10.51 -14.28
CA LEU A 148 3.75 11.29 -15.04
C LEU A 148 5.07 11.44 -14.27
N ARG A 149 5.01 11.78 -12.97
CA ARG A 149 6.19 11.91 -12.11
C ARG A 149 6.96 10.61 -11.95
N MET A 150 6.27 9.46 -11.96
CA MET A 150 6.88 8.13 -11.95
C MET A 150 7.47 7.72 -13.29
N GLY A 151 7.24 8.52 -14.35
CA GLY A 151 7.89 8.34 -15.61
C GLY A 151 7.04 7.74 -16.74
N ALA A 152 5.71 7.67 -16.59
CA ALA A 152 4.85 7.32 -17.71
C ALA A 152 5.05 8.31 -18.87
N GLY A 153 5.18 7.79 -20.08
CA GLY A 153 5.40 8.62 -21.26
C GLY A 153 4.15 9.39 -21.67
N LEU A 154 2.99 8.76 -21.55
CA LEU A 154 1.67 9.34 -21.83
C LEU A 154 0.65 8.89 -20.79
N VAL A 155 -0.23 9.79 -20.39
CA VAL A 155 -1.36 9.49 -19.50
C VAL A 155 -2.63 10.04 -20.11
N THR A 156 -3.67 9.20 -20.17
CA THR A 156 -5.04 9.62 -20.53
C THR A 156 -5.96 9.39 -19.35
N LEU A 157 -6.68 10.42 -18.96
CA LEU A 157 -7.74 10.36 -17.94
C LEU A 157 -9.09 10.19 -18.61
N ALA A 158 -9.75 9.08 -18.38
CA ALA A 158 -11.15 8.85 -18.74
C ALA A 158 -12.05 9.20 -17.55
N ILE A 159 -12.94 10.18 -17.73
CA ILE A 159 -13.70 10.83 -16.65
C ILE A 159 -15.15 11.09 -17.07
N PRO A 160 -16.12 11.21 -16.15
CA PRO A 160 -17.47 11.64 -16.48
C PRO A 160 -17.48 12.94 -17.30
N LYS A 161 -18.29 12.99 -18.37
CA LYS A 161 -18.28 14.05 -19.36
C LYS A 161 -18.41 15.46 -18.77
N SER A 162 -19.27 15.64 -17.78
CA SER A 162 -19.49 16.95 -17.13
C SER A 162 -18.27 17.47 -16.35
N LEU A 163 -17.33 16.59 -16.01
CA LEU A 163 -16.14 16.93 -15.23
C LEU A 163 -14.89 17.12 -16.11
N ASN A 164 -15.00 16.86 -17.43
CA ASN A 164 -13.85 16.89 -18.33
C ASN A 164 -13.22 18.29 -18.41
N SER A 165 -13.99 19.33 -18.63
CA SER A 165 -13.49 20.70 -18.72
C SER A 165 -12.76 21.17 -17.46
N ILE A 166 -13.20 20.71 -16.28
CA ILE A 166 -12.52 21.00 -15.01
C ILE A 166 -11.14 20.35 -15.01
N MET A 167 -11.03 19.14 -15.55
CA MET A 167 -9.76 18.41 -15.56
C MET A 167 -8.80 18.94 -16.61
N GLU A 168 -9.28 19.41 -17.76
CA GLU A 168 -8.44 20.08 -18.76
C GLU A 168 -7.79 21.37 -18.23
N VAL A 169 -8.49 22.10 -17.38
CA VAL A 169 -7.91 23.27 -16.69
C VAL A 169 -6.92 22.86 -15.62
N LYS A 170 -7.19 21.75 -14.92
CA LYS A 170 -6.40 21.30 -13.78
C LYS A 170 -5.13 20.53 -14.16
N LEU A 171 -5.17 19.80 -15.27
CA LEU A 171 -4.10 18.88 -15.72
C LEU A 171 -3.53 19.37 -17.05
N THR A 172 -2.33 19.94 -17.02
CA THR A 172 -1.70 20.53 -18.20
C THR A 172 -1.10 19.50 -19.16
N GLU A 173 -0.59 18.36 -18.61
CA GLU A 173 0.19 17.39 -19.40
C GLU A 173 -0.56 16.09 -19.65
N VAL A 174 -1.75 15.92 -19.07
CA VAL A 174 -2.58 14.72 -19.15
C VAL A 174 -3.65 14.91 -20.20
N MET A 175 -3.77 13.97 -21.11
CA MET A 175 -4.89 13.91 -22.05
C MET A 175 -6.18 13.52 -21.32
N THR A 176 -7.32 14.05 -21.72
CA THR A 176 -8.60 13.72 -21.12
C THR A 176 -9.55 13.10 -22.13
N GLU A 177 -10.39 12.17 -21.68
CA GLU A 177 -11.41 11.53 -22.48
C GLU A 177 -12.75 11.56 -21.74
N PRO A 178 -13.74 12.33 -22.24
CA PRO A 178 -15.04 12.43 -21.63
C PRO A 178 -15.89 11.18 -21.90
N LEU A 179 -16.31 10.51 -20.84
CA LEU A 179 -17.11 9.30 -20.91
C LEU A 179 -18.59 9.56 -20.54
N PRO A 180 -19.52 8.73 -21.07
CA PRO A 180 -20.93 8.73 -20.64
C PRO A 180 -21.06 8.62 -19.13
N GLU A 181 -21.92 9.46 -18.58
CA GLU A 181 -22.13 9.58 -17.13
C GLU A 181 -23.57 9.29 -16.71
N THR A 182 -23.75 9.01 -15.42
CA THR A 182 -25.02 8.90 -14.73
C THR A 182 -25.51 10.29 -14.31
N PRO A 183 -26.82 10.45 -13.94
CA PRO A 183 -27.32 11.70 -13.36
C PRO A 183 -26.59 12.13 -12.07
N LYS A 184 -25.82 11.26 -11.45
CA LYS A 184 -24.99 11.55 -10.28
C LYS A 184 -23.55 11.93 -10.64
N GLN A 185 -23.28 12.23 -11.92
CA GLN A 185 -21.92 12.58 -12.42
C GLN A 185 -20.85 11.56 -12.02
N THR A 186 -21.21 10.28 -12.15
CA THR A 186 -20.31 9.14 -12.06
C THR A 186 -20.32 8.40 -13.40
N LEU A 187 -19.36 7.53 -13.66
CA LEU A 187 -19.31 6.77 -14.91
C LEU A 187 -20.53 5.86 -15.07
N SER A 188 -21.17 5.95 -16.23
CA SER A 188 -22.35 5.15 -16.61
C SER A 188 -21.92 3.81 -17.23
N LEU A 189 -22.76 2.79 -17.11
CA LEU A 189 -22.56 1.50 -17.79
C LEU A 189 -22.44 1.65 -19.32
N ARG A 190 -23.02 2.70 -19.90
CA ARG A 190 -22.91 3.03 -21.33
C ARG A 190 -21.47 3.39 -21.75
N ALA A 191 -20.59 3.71 -20.81
CA ALA A 191 -19.17 3.96 -21.05
C ALA A 191 -18.35 2.69 -21.40
N PHE A 192 -18.88 1.49 -21.15
CA PHE A 192 -18.15 0.23 -21.24
C PHE A 192 -17.42 0.04 -22.59
N ASN A 193 -18.13 0.15 -23.72
CA ASN A 193 -17.52 -0.03 -25.03
C ASN A 193 -16.48 1.05 -25.38
N ALA A 194 -16.65 2.28 -24.89
CA ALA A 194 -15.67 3.34 -25.03
C ALA A 194 -14.41 3.02 -24.22
N ILE A 195 -14.57 2.55 -23.00
CA ILE A 195 -13.46 2.11 -22.14
C ILE A 195 -12.68 0.98 -22.81
N LEU A 196 -13.33 -0.03 -23.35
CA LEU A 196 -12.64 -1.13 -24.06
C LEU A 196 -11.77 -0.61 -25.21
N ARG A 197 -12.31 0.29 -26.03
CA ARG A 197 -11.52 0.91 -27.12
C ARG A 197 -10.34 1.74 -26.56
N LEU A 198 -10.55 2.45 -25.48
CA LEU A 198 -9.47 3.21 -24.85
C LEU A 198 -8.36 2.32 -24.28
N CYS A 199 -8.67 1.10 -23.86
CA CYS A 199 -7.67 0.12 -23.39
C CYS A 199 -6.74 -0.36 -24.50
N GLU A 200 -7.17 -0.27 -25.78
CA GLU A 200 -6.32 -0.64 -26.90
C GLU A 200 -5.04 0.20 -26.91
N ASN A 201 -3.91 -0.47 -27.12
CA ASN A 201 -2.57 0.16 -27.12
C ASN A 201 -2.18 0.88 -25.82
N LYS A 202 -2.79 0.55 -24.69
CA LYS A 202 -2.36 1.02 -23.36
C LYS A 202 -1.46 -0.01 -22.69
N ARG A 203 -0.38 0.47 -22.08
CA ARG A 203 0.57 -0.37 -21.35
C ARG A 203 -0.01 -0.86 -20.01
N ALA A 204 -0.81 -0.03 -19.38
CA ALA A 204 -1.51 -0.34 -18.14
C ALA A 204 -2.77 0.51 -17.98
N VAL A 205 -3.69 0.03 -17.13
CA VAL A 205 -4.95 0.70 -16.81
C VAL A 205 -5.06 0.81 -15.29
N ILE A 206 -5.41 1.99 -14.80
CA ILE A 206 -5.76 2.24 -13.39
C ILE A 206 -7.25 2.53 -13.34
N ILE A 207 -7.99 1.79 -12.52
CA ILE A 207 -9.43 1.98 -12.34
C ILE A 207 -9.73 2.18 -10.86
N GLY A 208 -10.58 3.17 -10.53
CA GLY A 208 -11.21 3.22 -9.23
C GLY A 208 -11.00 4.48 -8.40
N PRO A 209 -9.87 5.20 -8.46
CA PRO A 209 -9.71 6.37 -7.60
C PRO A 209 -10.83 7.39 -7.83
N GLY A 210 -11.69 7.54 -6.82
CA GLY A 210 -12.76 8.52 -6.85
C GLY A 210 -13.95 8.23 -7.77
N VAL A 211 -14.13 7.04 -8.34
CA VAL A 211 -15.27 6.71 -9.26
C VAL A 211 -16.65 6.71 -8.58
N GLY A 212 -16.69 6.67 -7.24
CA GLY A 212 -17.94 6.62 -6.48
C GLY A 212 -18.50 5.21 -6.34
N THR A 213 -19.64 5.12 -5.63
CA THR A 213 -20.29 3.85 -5.26
C THR A 213 -21.71 3.74 -5.81
N TYR A 214 -22.04 4.52 -6.85
CA TYR A 214 -23.37 4.44 -7.48
C TYR A 214 -23.52 3.08 -8.18
N LYS A 215 -24.71 2.47 -8.06
CA LYS A 215 -24.96 1.08 -8.52
C LYS A 215 -24.52 0.84 -9.97
N GLU A 216 -24.87 1.75 -10.88
CA GLU A 216 -24.52 1.62 -12.29
C GLU A 216 -23.00 1.66 -12.52
N THR A 217 -22.28 2.49 -11.76
CA THR A 217 -20.82 2.56 -11.80
C THR A 217 -20.19 1.28 -11.24
N GLN A 218 -20.74 0.73 -10.16
CA GLN A 218 -20.29 -0.57 -9.65
C GLN A 218 -20.46 -1.67 -10.71
N SER A 219 -21.60 -1.71 -11.39
CA SER A 219 -21.87 -2.67 -12.48
C SER A 219 -20.91 -2.49 -13.67
N LEU A 220 -20.51 -1.24 -13.97
CA LEU A 220 -19.49 -0.96 -14.98
C LEU A 220 -18.13 -1.55 -14.61
N ILE A 221 -17.70 -1.36 -13.35
CA ILE A 221 -16.37 -1.81 -12.88
C ILE A 221 -16.29 -3.35 -12.78
N LEU A 222 -17.40 -4.01 -12.48
CA LEU A 222 -17.46 -5.47 -12.37
C LEU A 222 -17.62 -6.20 -13.71
N LYS A 223 -17.88 -5.47 -14.80
CA LYS A 223 -18.04 -6.01 -16.16
C LYS A 223 -16.70 -6.06 -16.90
#